data_6e9ce49305d9e030afd4331f994b6d31
#
_entry.id   6e9ce49305d9e030afd4331f994b6d31
#
_cell.length_a   1.000
_cell.length_b   1.000
_cell.length_c   1.000
_cell.angle_alpha   90.00
_cell.angle_beta   90.00
_cell.angle_gamma   90.00
#
_symmetry.space_group_name_H-M   'P 1'
#
loop_
_entity.id
_entity.type
_entity.pdbx_description
1 polymer ?
#
loop_
_entity_poly.entity_id
_entity_poly.type
_entity_poly.pdbx_seq_one_letter_code
_entity_poly.pdbx_strand_id
1 'polypeptide(L)'
;KQWLKGVELARGDYVWIAEADDLASPEFMEETIIPFSDQQVVMSFCQSKQITATGKTMSNHYLDYVADISPEKWLDHYTVDGIEEIKSGLAIKNTIPNVSGVIFQRKRLLQILRDNINEIAQYRVAGDWLTYLLVLQGGKISFSPKALNAHRRHQESITLGSFNISQLKEILAVQKKAREMFPLDDEIIEKAQTYSQQLYEGFGLASEEAPLLSDNPELKKFLC
;
A
#
# COMPACT_ATOMS: atom_id res chain seq x y z
N LYS A 1 10.42 -2.02 12.63
CA LYS A 1 11.68 -1.72 13.36
C LYS A 1 12.87 -1.63 12.41
N GLN A 2 13.01 -2.52 11.40
CA GLN A 2 14.10 -2.49 10.42
C GLN A 2 14.09 -1.21 9.58
N TRP A 3 12.93 -0.81 9.06
CA TRP A 3 12.78 0.45 8.30
C TRP A 3 13.29 1.66 9.09
N LEU A 4 12.84 1.83 10.35
CA LEU A 4 13.29 2.95 11.18
C LEU A 4 14.83 2.99 11.29
N LYS A 5 15.46 1.85 11.61
CA LYS A 5 16.92 1.77 11.71
C LYS A 5 17.60 2.12 10.39
N GLY A 6 17.09 1.61 9.25
CA GLY A 6 17.62 1.91 7.92
C GLY A 6 17.52 3.39 7.56
N VAL A 7 16.35 3.99 7.81
CA VAL A 7 16.09 5.42 7.54
C VAL A 7 16.91 6.34 8.45
N GLU A 8 17.19 5.94 9.70
CA GLU A 8 18.09 6.68 10.61
C GLU A 8 19.54 6.66 10.14
N LEU A 9 20.01 5.56 9.58
CA LEU A 9 21.36 5.41 9.05
C LEU A 9 21.55 6.07 7.68
N ALA A 10 20.47 6.23 6.90
CA ALA A 10 20.51 6.88 5.60
C ALA A 10 20.92 8.36 5.73
N ARG A 11 21.67 8.87 4.75
CA ARG A 11 22.23 10.26 4.74
C ARG A 11 21.65 11.14 3.64
N GLY A 12 20.99 10.55 2.64
CA GLY A 12 20.37 11.27 1.52
C GLY A 12 19.10 12.00 1.95
N ASP A 13 18.64 12.91 1.10
CA ASP A 13 17.37 13.63 1.27
C ASP A 13 16.18 12.72 0.99
N TYR A 14 16.39 11.71 0.16
CA TYR A 14 15.40 10.68 -0.19
C TYR A 14 15.87 9.31 0.29
N VAL A 15 14.91 8.41 0.51
CA VAL A 15 15.20 7.05 0.94
C VAL A 15 14.34 6.06 0.14
N TRP A 16 15.00 5.00 -0.28
CA TRP A 16 14.41 3.84 -0.92
C TRP A 16 14.48 2.64 0.00
N ILE A 17 13.36 1.98 0.22
CA ILE A 17 13.31 0.72 0.98
C ILE A 17 13.22 -0.40 -0.05
N ALA A 18 14.38 -0.93 -0.45
CA ALA A 18 14.47 -2.05 -1.38
C ALA A 18 14.35 -3.37 -0.61
N GLU A 19 13.34 -4.16 -0.91
CA GLU A 19 13.26 -5.54 -0.41
C GLU A 19 14.27 -6.43 -1.14
N ALA A 20 14.85 -7.38 -0.41
CA ALA A 20 16.03 -8.10 -0.86
C ALA A 20 15.79 -9.04 -2.07
N ASP A 21 14.56 -9.40 -2.32
CA ASP A 21 14.13 -10.32 -3.37
C ASP A 21 13.54 -9.63 -4.60
N ASP A 22 13.28 -8.33 -4.54
CA ASP A 22 12.78 -7.54 -5.66
C ASP A 22 13.91 -7.04 -6.58
N LEU A 23 13.53 -6.59 -7.78
CA LEU A 23 14.45 -6.02 -8.76
C LEU A 23 13.99 -4.62 -9.16
N ALA A 24 14.94 -3.74 -9.47
CA ALA A 24 14.68 -2.43 -10.02
C ALA A 24 15.38 -2.25 -11.37
N SER A 25 14.73 -1.55 -12.30
CA SER A 25 15.33 -1.08 -13.54
C SER A 25 16.43 -0.04 -13.25
N PRO A 26 17.47 0.07 -14.08
CA PRO A 26 18.48 1.10 -13.93
C PRO A 26 17.90 2.53 -13.90
N GLU A 27 16.79 2.78 -14.61
CA GLU A 27 16.11 4.07 -14.70
C GLU A 27 15.20 4.37 -13.50
N PHE A 28 15.00 3.41 -12.57
CA PHE A 28 14.06 3.55 -11.45
C PHE A 28 14.33 4.81 -10.63
N MET A 29 15.58 5.01 -10.20
CA MET A 29 15.93 6.17 -9.35
C MET A 29 15.78 7.49 -10.09
N GLU A 30 16.20 7.55 -11.36
CA GLU A 30 16.06 8.75 -12.17
C GLU A 30 14.60 9.17 -12.32
N GLU A 31 13.75 8.25 -12.72
CA GLU A 31 12.32 8.49 -12.95
C GLU A 31 11.57 8.89 -11.67
N THR A 32 11.83 8.18 -10.57
CA THR A 32 11.10 8.37 -9.32
C THR A 32 11.60 9.54 -8.46
N ILE A 33 12.79 10.10 -8.73
CA ILE A 33 13.32 11.28 -8.02
C ILE A 33 12.86 12.58 -8.65
N ILE A 34 12.63 12.65 -9.96
CA ILE A 34 12.22 13.87 -10.67
C ILE A 34 11.06 14.60 -9.99
N PRO A 35 9.98 13.93 -9.53
CA PRO A 35 8.84 14.62 -8.91
C PRO A 35 9.16 15.41 -7.64
N PHE A 36 10.23 15.08 -6.94
CA PHE A 36 10.65 15.81 -5.73
C PHE A 36 11.25 17.20 -6.01
N SER A 37 11.34 17.62 -7.28
CA SER A 37 11.54 19.02 -7.63
C SER A 37 10.41 19.92 -7.11
N ASP A 38 9.18 19.39 -6.98
CA ASP A 38 8.13 19.96 -6.13
C ASP A 38 8.38 19.53 -4.68
N GLN A 39 8.77 20.46 -3.82
CA GLN A 39 9.06 20.20 -2.41
C GLN A 39 7.85 19.69 -1.60
N GLN A 40 6.65 19.79 -2.13
CA GLN A 40 5.44 19.23 -1.52
C GLN A 40 5.32 17.72 -1.76
N VAL A 41 6.04 17.16 -2.72
CA VAL A 41 6.06 15.70 -2.95
C VAL A 41 6.83 15.02 -1.82
N VAL A 42 6.15 14.17 -1.07
CA VAL A 42 6.72 13.42 0.06
C VAL A 42 6.92 11.94 -0.27
N MET A 43 6.26 11.46 -1.34
CA MET A 43 6.33 10.10 -1.81
C MET A 43 6.17 10.04 -3.33
N SER A 44 6.97 9.21 -3.99
CA SER A 44 6.87 8.92 -5.42
C SER A 44 6.97 7.42 -5.64
N PHE A 45 6.18 6.87 -6.56
CA PHE A 45 6.21 5.45 -6.86
C PHE A 45 6.02 5.18 -8.35
N CYS A 46 6.38 3.97 -8.78
CA CYS A 46 6.20 3.53 -10.15
C CYS A 46 5.35 2.26 -10.23
N GLN A 47 4.90 1.95 -11.45
CA GLN A 47 4.30 0.67 -11.76
C GLN A 47 5.30 -0.47 -11.53
N SER A 48 4.80 -1.64 -11.13
CA SER A 48 5.61 -2.83 -10.89
C SER A 48 5.22 -3.97 -11.83
N LYS A 49 6.22 -4.72 -12.30
CA LYS A 49 6.03 -6.05 -12.88
C LYS A 49 5.84 -7.08 -11.76
N GLN A 50 5.20 -8.19 -12.10
CA GLN A 50 5.16 -9.37 -11.23
C GLN A 50 6.08 -10.43 -11.79
N ILE A 51 6.97 -10.96 -10.97
CA ILE A 51 7.89 -12.04 -11.37
C ILE A 51 7.76 -13.23 -10.41
N THR A 52 8.02 -14.44 -10.93
CA THR A 52 8.08 -15.67 -10.11
C THR A 52 9.30 -15.67 -9.20
N ALA A 53 9.39 -16.66 -8.28
CA ALA A 53 10.57 -16.91 -7.48
C ALA A 53 11.84 -17.08 -8.32
N THR A 54 11.72 -17.58 -9.55
CA THR A 54 12.85 -17.79 -10.50
C THR A 54 13.11 -16.60 -11.42
N GLY A 55 12.37 -15.50 -11.29
CA GLY A 55 12.53 -14.27 -12.08
C GLY A 55 11.76 -14.24 -13.41
N LYS A 56 10.91 -15.25 -13.71
CA LYS A 56 10.06 -15.24 -14.91
C LYS A 56 8.92 -14.25 -14.74
N THR A 57 8.67 -13.39 -15.73
CA THR A 57 7.55 -12.43 -15.72
C THR A 57 6.21 -13.16 -15.69
N MET A 58 5.35 -12.80 -14.75
CA MET A 58 3.96 -13.24 -14.63
C MET A 58 3.00 -12.19 -15.17
N SER A 59 3.25 -10.92 -14.86
CA SER A 59 2.50 -9.77 -15.37
C SER A 59 3.43 -8.57 -15.51
N ASN A 60 3.15 -7.71 -16.51
CA ASN A 60 3.93 -6.49 -16.74
C ASN A 60 3.47 -5.30 -15.88
N HIS A 61 2.39 -5.44 -15.12
CA HIS A 61 1.77 -4.36 -14.34
C HIS A 61 0.85 -4.92 -13.24
N TYR A 62 0.31 -4.00 -12.43
CA TYR A 62 -0.73 -4.26 -11.44
C TYR A 62 -2.09 -3.63 -11.82
N LEU A 63 -2.33 -3.30 -13.10
CA LEU A 63 -3.57 -2.63 -13.54
C LEU A 63 -4.81 -3.45 -13.20
N ASP A 64 -4.77 -4.77 -13.43
CA ASP A 64 -5.91 -5.65 -13.09
C ASP A 64 -6.23 -5.63 -11.58
N TYR A 65 -5.21 -5.46 -10.74
CA TYR A 65 -5.37 -5.38 -9.29
C TYR A 65 -6.09 -4.11 -8.83
N VAL A 66 -5.96 -3.01 -9.56
CA VAL A 66 -6.54 -1.71 -9.22
C VAL A 66 -7.72 -1.31 -10.11
N ALA A 67 -8.10 -2.15 -11.07
CA ALA A 67 -9.14 -1.86 -12.06
C ALA A 67 -10.53 -1.63 -11.44
N ASP A 68 -10.82 -2.26 -10.30
CA ASP A 68 -12.05 -2.09 -9.52
C ASP A 68 -12.13 -0.72 -8.80
N ILE A 69 -10.99 -0.04 -8.62
CA ILE A 69 -10.94 1.34 -8.11
C ILE A 69 -11.11 2.32 -9.27
N SER A 70 -10.24 2.22 -10.29
CA SER A 70 -10.29 3.01 -11.50
C SER A 70 -9.54 2.28 -12.62
N PRO A 71 -10.15 2.07 -13.79
CA PRO A 71 -9.48 1.45 -14.93
C PRO A 71 -8.46 2.39 -15.60
N GLU A 72 -8.50 3.69 -15.33
CA GLU A 72 -7.73 4.71 -16.06
C GLU A 72 -6.65 5.39 -15.22
N LYS A 73 -6.84 5.52 -13.91
CA LYS A 73 -5.97 6.32 -13.02
C LYS A 73 -4.48 6.00 -13.15
N TRP A 74 -4.14 4.72 -13.29
CA TRP A 74 -2.74 4.25 -13.33
C TRP A 74 -2.19 4.02 -14.75
N LEU A 75 -2.82 4.61 -15.78
CA LEU A 75 -2.33 4.56 -17.16
C LEU A 75 -1.33 5.66 -17.46
N ASP A 76 -1.43 6.81 -16.80
CA ASP A 76 -0.62 7.99 -17.05
C ASP A 76 0.11 8.48 -15.78
N HIS A 77 1.12 9.32 -15.99
CA HIS A 77 1.78 10.04 -14.89
C HIS A 77 0.79 10.97 -14.19
N TYR A 78 0.84 10.99 -12.86
CA TYR A 78 0.14 12.01 -12.09
C TYR A 78 0.94 12.46 -10.87
N THR A 79 0.63 13.66 -10.38
CA THR A 79 1.03 14.16 -9.07
C THR A 79 -0.19 14.81 -8.45
N VAL A 80 -0.61 14.30 -7.29
CA VAL A 80 -1.84 14.74 -6.61
C VAL A 80 -1.58 14.96 -5.13
N ASP A 81 -2.52 15.63 -4.47
CA ASP A 81 -2.51 15.77 -3.02
C ASP A 81 -2.64 14.39 -2.35
N GLY A 82 -1.92 14.18 -1.25
CA GLY A 82 -1.94 12.92 -0.54
C GLY A 82 -3.32 12.51 -0.04
N ILE A 83 -4.15 13.49 0.37
CA ILE A 83 -5.53 13.21 0.79
C ILE A 83 -6.38 12.78 -0.40
N GLU A 84 -6.17 13.35 -1.59
CA GLU A 84 -6.83 12.93 -2.81
C GLU A 84 -6.46 11.49 -3.17
N GLU A 85 -5.17 11.13 -3.10
CA GLU A 85 -4.72 9.74 -3.33
C GLU A 85 -5.33 8.77 -2.33
N ILE A 86 -5.42 9.16 -1.06
CA ILE A 86 -6.05 8.34 -0.02
C ILE A 86 -7.53 8.11 -0.35
N LYS A 87 -8.28 9.16 -0.64
CA LYS A 87 -9.70 9.07 -0.97
C LYS A 87 -9.98 8.27 -2.24
N SER A 88 -9.14 8.42 -3.26
CA SER A 88 -9.33 7.78 -4.56
C SER A 88 -8.75 6.36 -4.66
N GLY A 89 -8.18 5.81 -3.57
CA GLY A 89 -7.59 4.47 -3.63
C GLY A 89 -7.20 3.90 -2.27
N LEU A 90 -6.25 4.52 -1.58
CA LEU A 90 -5.65 3.95 -0.37
C LEU A 90 -6.61 3.82 0.82
N ALA A 91 -7.74 4.52 0.87
CA ALA A 91 -8.77 4.29 1.89
C ALA A 91 -9.57 3.00 1.64
N ILE A 92 -9.53 2.47 0.42
CA ILE A 92 -10.27 1.26 0.01
C ILE A 92 -9.39 0.03 0.13
N LYS A 93 -8.19 0.06 -0.50
CA LYS A 93 -7.20 -1.02 -0.44
C LYS A 93 -5.78 -0.49 -0.64
N ASN A 94 -4.77 -1.30 -0.35
CA ASN A 94 -3.38 -0.93 -0.66
C ASN A 94 -3.15 -0.93 -2.17
N THR A 95 -3.25 0.26 -2.80
CA THR A 95 -3.06 0.43 -4.24
C THR A 95 -1.58 0.53 -4.66
N ILE A 96 -0.66 0.52 -3.70
CA ILE A 96 0.79 0.51 -3.92
C ILE A 96 1.29 -0.90 -3.58
N PRO A 97 1.49 -1.78 -4.56
CA PRO A 97 1.61 -3.22 -4.35
C PRO A 97 2.87 -3.66 -3.59
N ASN A 98 3.94 -2.87 -3.63
CA ASN A 98 5.12 -3.13 -2.82
C ASN A 98 5.96 -1.87 -2.57
N VAL A 99 6.69 -1.86 -1.46
CA VAL A 99 7.54 -0.72 -1.06
C VAL A 99 8.78 -0.56 -1.91
N SER A 100 9.25 -1.61 -2.58
CA SER A 100 10.43 -1.54 -3.46
C SER A 100 10.20 -0.67 -4.70
N GLY A 101 8.95 -0.37 -5.03
CA GLY A 101 8.58 0.58 -6.08
C GLY A 101 8.45 2.04 -5.60
N VAL A 102 8.80 2.35 -4.34
CA VAL A 102 8.52 3.64 -3.69
C VAL A 102 9.78 4.34 -3.24
N ILE A 103 9.86 5.65 -3.52
CA ILE A 103 10.83 6.58 -2.93
C ILE A 103 10.10 7.54 -1.98
N PHE A 104 10.71 7.80 -0.83
CA PHE A 104 10.17 8.72 0.18
C PHE A 104 11.09 9.92 0.39
N GLN A 105 10.51 11.05 0.73
CA GLN A 105 11.26 12.12 1.37
C GLN A 105 11.73 11.62 2.75
N ARG A 106 13.06 11.47 2.95
CA ARG A 106 13.63 10.84 4.15
C ARG A 106 13.19 11.51 5.44
N LYS A 107 13.21 12.84 5.48
CA LYS A 107 12.84 13.60 6.69
C LYS A 107 11.39 13.30 7.10
N ARG A 108 10.48 13.26 6.13
CA ARG A 108 9.05 12.95 6.37
C ARG A 108 8.87 11.52 6.87
N LEU A 109 9.44 10.53 6.18
CA LEU A 109 9.33 9.13 6.59
C LEU A 109 9.96 8.89 7.97
N LEU A 110 11.13 9.48 8.24
CA LEU A 110 11.79 9.35 9.54
C LEU A 110 10.92 9.84 10.70
N GLN A 111 10.28 11.01 10.52
CA GLN A 111 9.36 11.57 11.52
C GLN A 111 8.17 10.62 11.76
N ILE A 112 7.51 10.18 10.68
CA ILE A 112 6.38 9.25 10.78
C ILE A 112 6.76 7.95 11.47
N LEU A 113 7.89 7.36 11.11
CA LEU A 113 8.35 6.12 11.72
C LEU A 113 8.68 6.28 13.20
N ARG A 114 9.28 7.40 13.61
CA ARG A 114 9.58 7.66 15.03
C ARG A 114 8.32 7.81 15.87
N ASP A 115 7.36 8.57 15.36
CA ASP A 115 6.13 8.87 16.08
C ASP A 115 5.19 7.67 16.19
N ASN A 116 5.22 6.77 15.18
CA ASN A 116 4.21 5.71 15.03
C ASN A 116 4.80 4.29 15.03
N ILE A 117 6.09 4.10 15.38
CA ILE A 117 6.74 2.79 15.27
C ILE A 117 6.05 1.68 16.06
N ASN A 118 5.48 2.00 17.22
CA ASN A 118 4.80 1.03 18.06
C ASN A 118 3.48 0.54 17.42
N GLU A 119 2.77 1.42 16.70
CA GLU A 119 1.57 1.06 15.96
C GLU A 119 1.94 0.28 14.69
N ILE A 120 2.83 0.82 13.85
CA ILE A 120 3.26 0.19 12.59
C ILE A 120 3.84 -1.21 12.84
N ALA A 121 4.60 -1.41 13.92
CA ALA A 121 5.24 -2.68 14.25
C ALA A 121 4.25 -3.78 14.68
N GLN A 122 2.98 -3.48 14.89
CA GLN A 122 1.93 -4.46 15.18
C GLN A 122 1.42 -5.15 13.91
N TYR A 123 1.61 -4.51 12.74
CA TYR A 123 1.19 -5.04 11.45
C TYR A 123 2.28 -5.93 10.85
N ARG A 124 1.87 -7.11 10.38
CA ARG A 124 2.74 -8.05 9.69
C ARG A 124 2.65 -7.91 8.17
N VAL A 125 1.47 -7.56 7.65
CA VAL A 125 1.17 -7.52 6.21
C VAL A 125 0.72 -6.15 5.72
N ALA A 126 0.18 -5.28 6.58
CA ALA A 126 -0.38 -3.98 6.19
C ALA A 126 0.38 -2.78 6.79
N GLY A 127 1.60 -3.01 7.30
CA GLY A 127 2.39 -1.94 7.92
C GLY A 127 2.93 -0.91 6.92
N ASP A 128 3.22 -1.32 5.70
CA ASP A 128 3.55 -0.45 4.58
C ASP A 128 2.37 0.46 4.23
N TRP A 129 1.18 -0.12 4.06
CA TRP A 129 -0.04 0.61 3.76
C TRP A 129 -0.37 1.67 4.82
N LEU A 130 -0.31 1.30 6.12
CA LEU A 130 -0.47 2.28 7.19
C LEU A 130 0.58 3.39 7.09
N THR A 131 1.83 3.04 6.79
CA THR A 131 2.90 4.03 6.62
C THR A 131 2.61 5.00 5.47
N TYR A 132 2.06 4.53 4.35
CA TYR A 132 1.67 5.39 3.23
C TYR A 132 0.60 6.41 3.64
N LEU A 133 -0.45 5.96 4.35
CA LEU A 133 -1.50 6.88 4.86
C LEU A 133 -0.90 7.98 5.74
N LEU A 134 -0.02 7.62 6.67
CA LEU A 134 0.61 8.55 7.60
C LEU A 134 1.56 9.54 6.89
N VAL A 135 2.34 9.07 5.91
CA VAL A 135 3.25 9.93 5.12
C VAL A 135 2.46 10.93 4.29
N LEU A 136 1.38 10.49 3.66
CA LEU A 136 0.56 11.29 2.73
C LEU A 136 -0.36 12.31 3.41
N GLN A 137 -0.54 12.23 4.71
CA GLN A 137 -1.36 13.19 5.46
C GLN A 137 -0.91 14.67 5.28
N GLY A 138 0.30 14.93 4.87
CA GLY A 138 0.83 16.29 4.75
C GLY A 138 1.77 16.47 3.57
N GLY A 139 1.34 16.11 2.37
CA GLY A 139 2.11 16.31 1.15
C GLY A 139 1.47 15.67 -0.06
N LYS A 140 2.19 15.71 -1.17
CA LYS A 140 1.77 15.13 -2.45
C LYS A 140 2.43 13.79 -2.72
N ILE A 141 1.78 13.00 -3.56
CA ILE A 141 2.33 11.78 -4.14
C ILE A 141 2.44 11.91 -5.65
N SER A 142 3.48 11.30 -6.22
CA SER A 142 3.63 11.18 -7.67
C SER A 142 3.69 9.72 -8.09
N PHE A 143 3.11 9.43 -9.25
CA PHE A 143 3.11 8.10 -9.87
C PHE A 143 3.70 8.14 -11.28
N SER A 144 4.51 7.12 -11.61
CA SER A 144 4.95 6.82 -12.96
C SER A 144 4.35 5.50 -13.47
N PRO A 145 3.71 5.47 -14.66
CA PRO A 145 3.16 4.24 -15.25
C PRO A 145 4.23 3.29 -15.78
N LYS A 146 5.49 3.71 -15.84
CA LYS A 146 6.61 2.87 -16.24
C LYS A 146 6.84 1.77 -15.20
N ALA A 147 6.86 0.51 -15.65
CA ALA A 147 7.10 -0.64 -14.78
C ALA A 147 8.59 -0.80 -14.49
N LEU A 148 9.11 0.01 -13.56
CA LEU A 148 10.52 0.11 -13.22
C LEU A 148 10.93 -0.73 -12.01
N ASN A 149 9.97 -1.36 -11.35
CA ASN A 149 10.17 -2.32 -10.28
C ASN A 149 9.65 -3.70 -10.70
N ALA A 150 10.27 -4.76 -10.22
CA ALA A 150 9.82 -6.14 -10.42
C ALA A 150 9.62 -6.81 -9.06
N HIS A 151 8.37 -6.90 -8.65
CA HIS A 151 7.92 -7.49 -7.40
C HIS A 151 7.92 -9.02 -7.51
N ARG A 152 8.69 -9.68 -6.66
CA ARG A 152 8.78 -11.12 -6.64
C ARG A 152 7.65 -11.76 -5.86
N ARG A 153 6.89 -12.61 -6.56
CA ARG A 153 5.77 -13.35 -6.01
C ARG A 153 6.21 -14.78 -5.65
N HIS A 154 6.23 -15.09 -4.38
CA HIS A 154 6.49 -16.46 -3.89
C HIS A 154 5.17 -17.16 -3.63
N GLN A 155 5.09 -18.46 -3.90
CA GLN A 155 3.91 -19.26 -3.52
C GLN A 155 3.67 -19.27 -2.00
N GLU A 156 4.74 -19.10 -1.23
CA GLU A 156 4.73 -18.99 0.24
C GLU A 156 4.63 -17.53 0.72
N SER A 157 4.49 -16.54 -0.20
CA SER A 157 4.37 -15.16 0.23
C SER A 157 3.11 -14.98 1.08
N ILE A 158 3.23 -14.12 2.08
CA ILE A 158 2.19 -13.84 3.08
C ILE A 158 0.84 -13.50 2.42
N THR A 159 0.87 -12.94 1.21
CA THR A 159 -0.33 -12.54 0.45
C THR A 159 -0.87 -13.60 -0.53
N LEU A 160 -0.10 -14.65 -0.88
CA LEU A 160 -0.52 -15.72 -1.79
C LEU A 160 -0.63 -17.09 -1.11
N GLY A 161 -0.06 -17.23 0.09
CA GLY A 161 -0.17 -18.43 0.90
C GLY A 161 -1.56 -18.60 1.51
N SER A 162 -1.66 -19.12 2.70
CA SER A 162 -2.92 -19.17 3.43
C SER A 162 -3.30 -17.80 3.97
N PHE A 163 -4.08 -17.01 3.22
CA PHE A 163 -4.73 -15.82 3.76
C PHE A 163 -5.65 -16.23 4.92
N ASN A 164 -5.57 -15.51 6.01
CA ASN A 164 -6.29 -15.89 7.22
C ASN A 164 -6.93 -14.65 7.90
N ILE A 165 -7.75 -14.91 8.90
CA ILE A 165 -8.48 -13.88 9.63
C ILE A 165 -7.57 -12.80 10.25
N SER A 166 -6.33 -13.15 10.62
CA SER A 166 -5.39 -12.16 11.19
C SER A 166 -4.95 -11.13 10.14
N GLN A 167 -4.72 -11.56 8.90
CA GLN A 167 -4.39 -10.66 7.80
C GLN A 167 -5.57 -9.76 7.43
N LEU A 168 -6.79 -10.32 7.40
CA LEU A 168 -8.00 -9.52 7.17
C LEU A 168 -8.21 -8.48 8.29
N LYS A 169 -7.93 -8.83 9.56
CA LYS A 169 -7.97 -7.87 10.67
C LYS A 169 -7.01 -6.69 10.46
N GLU A 170 -5.82 -6.92 9.92
CA GLU A 170 -4.88 -5.84 9.62
C GLU A 170 -5.42 -4.93 8.52
N ILE A 171 -5.97 -5.49 7.43
CA ILE A 171 -6.61 -4.72 6.35
C ILE A 171 -7.73 -3.84 6.89
N LEU A 172 -8.65 -4.43 7.66
CA LEU A 172 -9.76 -3.72 8.28
C LEU A 172 -9.29 -2.63 9.27
N ALA A 173 -8.21 -2.89 10.01
CA ALA A 173 -7.64 -1.91 10.93
C ALA A 173 -7.07 -0.70 10.18
N VAL A 174 -6.40 -0.89 9.04
CA VAL A 174 -5.91 0.23 8.21
C VAL A 174 -7.06 0.99 7.58
N GLN A 175 -8.10 0.32 7.07
CA GLN A 175 -9.30 1.00 6.57
C GLN A 175 -10.00 1.81 7.67
N LYS A 176 -10.13 1.25 8.88
CA LYS A 176 -10.67 1.96 10.05
C LYS A 176 -9.81 3.20 10.36
N LYS A 177 -8.49 3.04 10.38
CA LYS A 177 -7.56 4.15 10.60
C LYS A 177 -7.73 5.24 9.54
N ALA A 178 -7.93 4.89 8.27
CA ALA A 178 -8.20 5.86 7.22
C ALA A 178 -9.49 6.65 7.49
N ARG A 179 -10.58 5.98 7.92
CA ARG A 179 -11.84 6.66 8.29
C ARG A 179 -11.69 7.59 9.51
N GLU A 180 -10.88 7.20 10.49
CA GLU A 180 -10.60 8.03 11.68
C GLU A 180 -9.76 9.26 11.37
N MET A 181 -8.85 9.16 10.39
CA MET A 181 -7.89 10.22 10.06
C MET A 181 -8.39 11.20 9.00
N PHE A 182 -9.27 10.76 8.09
CA PHE A 182 -9.65 11.52 6.90
C PHE A 182 -11.16 11.61 6.76
N PRO A 183 -11.69 12.76 6.27
CA PRO A 183 -13.10 12.90 5.95
C PRO A 183 -13.41 12.12 4.66
N LEU A 184 -13.84 10.88 4.80
CA LEU A 184 -14.22 9.99 3.71
C LEU A 184 -15.71 10.06 3.47
N ASP A 185 -16.10 10.08 2.20
CA ASP A 185 -17.50 10.04 1.79
C ASP A 185 -18.05 8.59 1.92
N ASP A 186 -19.36 8.46 2.09
CA ASP A 186 -20.02 7.16 2.28
C ASP A 186 -19.73 6.20 1.12
N GLU A 187 -19.63 6.67 -0.12
CA GLU A 187 -19.27 5.86 -1.28
C GLU A 187 -17.88 5.19 -1.13
N ILE A 188 -16.91 5.90 -0.59
CA ILE A 188 -15.55 5.36 -0.36
C ILE A 188 -15.60 4.29 0.73
N ILE A 189 -16.38 4.54 1.79
CA ILE A 189 -16.58 3.60 2.89
C ILE A 189 -17.26 2.32 2.40
N GLU A 190 -18.30 2.43 1.57
CA GLU A 190 -18.98 1.30 0.97
C GLU A 190 -18.06 0.48 0.05
N LYS A 191 -17.24 1.13 -0.77
CA LYS A 191 -16.24 0.44 -1.60
C LYS A 191 -15.22 -0.32 -0.75
N ALA A 192 -14.75 0.28 0.35
CA ALA A 192 -13.82 -0.38 1.27
C ALA A 192 -14.47 -1.61 1.95
N GLN A 193 -15.73 -1.51 2.36
CA GLN A 193 -16.48 -2.63 2.93
C GLN A 193 -16.72 -3.74 1.90
N THR A 194 -17.09 -3.37 0.67
CA THR A 194 -17.28 -4.32 -0.45
C THR A 194 -15.98 -5.08 -0.73
N TYR A 195 -14.84 -4.39 -0.83
CA TYR A 195 -13.53 -5.03 -1.00
C TYR A 195 -13.23 -6.01 0.13
N SER A 196 -13.49 -5.63 1.37
CA SER A 196 -13.23 -6.49 2.53
C SER A 196 -14.16 -7.70 2.58
N GLN A 197 -15.42 -7.55 2.19
CA GLN A 197 -16.37 -8.66 2.05
C GLN A 197 -15.91 -9.66 0.97
N GLN A 198 -15.44 -9.16 -0.18
CA GLN A 198 -14.88 -10.01 -1.24
C GLN A 198 -13.67 -10.82 -0.77
N LEU A 199 -12.78 -10.21 0.04
CA LEU A 199 -11.66 -10.93 0.64
C LEU A 199 -12.15 -12.00 1.64
N TYR A 200 -13.13 -11.68 2.47
CA TYR A 200 -13.72 -12.58 3.44
C TYR A 200 -14.31 -13.84 2.78
N GLU A 201 -15.04 -13.65 1.69
CA GLU A 201 -15.62 -14.74 0.89
C GLU A 201 -14.54 -15.48 0.08
N GLY A 202 -13.73 -14.75 -0.66
CA GLY A 202 -12.73 -15.31 -1.59
C GLY A 202 -11.66 -16.15 -0.90
N PHE A 203 -11.39 -15.90 0.39
CA PHE A 203 -10.46 -16.69 1.19
C PHE A 203 -11.13 -17.75 2.07
N GLY A 204 -12.44 -18.02 1.85
CA GLY A 204 -13.15 -19.07 2.54
C GLY A 204 -13.33 -18.83 4.04
N LEU A 205 -13.38 -17.57 4.47
CA LEU A 205 -13.60 -17.19 5.88
C LEU A 205 -15.10 -17.10 6.22
N ALA A 206 -15.96 -16.96 5.20
CA ALA A 206 -17.41 -16.99 5.35
C ALA A 206 -17.89 -18.40 5.74
N SER A 207 -18.92 -18.48 6.60
CA SER A 207 -19.58 -19.73 7.03
C SER A 207 -21.09 -19.56 6.97
N GLU A 208 -21.84 -20.67 7.13
CA GLU A 208 -23.30 -20.62 7.23
C GLU A 208 -23.79 -19.75 8.40
N GLU A 209 -23.05 -19.73 9.52
CA GLU A 209 -23.37 -18.97 10.73
C GLU A 209 -22.95 -17.49 10.61
N ALA A 210 -21.97 -17.17 9.77
CA ALA A 210 -21.45 -15.83 9.53
C ALA A 210 -21.20 -15.63 8.03
N PRO A 211 -22.23 -15.50 7.19
CA PRO A 211 -22.09 -15.32 5.75
C PRO A 211 -21.51 -13.95 5.38
N LEU A 212 -21.80 -12.93 6.19
CA LEU A 212 -21.26 -11.59 6.01
C LEU A 212 -20.13 -11.31 6.99
N LEU A 213 -19.17 -10.49 6.57
CA LEU A 213 -18.09 -10.03 7.42
C LEU A 213 -18.60 -9.35 8.69
N SER A 214 -19.73 -8.62 8.60
CA SER A 214 -20.42 -7.97 9.73
C SER A 214 -20.99 -8.95 10.77
N ASP A 215 -21.22 -10.19 10.38
CA ASP A 215 -21.76 -11.23 11.28
C ASP A 215 -20.64 -11.87 12.12
N ASN A 216 -19.39 -11.74 11.67
CA ASN A 216 -18.24 -12.26 12.39
C ASN A 216 -17.90 -11.38 13.60
N PRO A 217 -18.01 -11.88 14.85
CA PRO A 217 -17.84 -11.05 16.06
C PRO A 217 -16.42 -10.51 16.24
N GLU A 218 -15.41 -11.18 15.67
CA GLU A 218 -14.03 -10.72 15.73
C GLU A 218 -13.72 -9.59 14.75
N LEU A 219 -14.47 -9.49 13.64
CA LEU A 219 -14.26 -8.53 12.57
C LEU A 219 -15.16 -7.31 12.67
N LYS A 220 -16.38 -7.49 13.20
CA LYS A 220 -17.41 -6.44 13.32
C LYS A 220 -16.88 -5.13 13.94
N LYS A 221 -16.01 -5.20 14.93
CA LYS A 221 -15.44 -4.03 15.62
C LYS A 221 -14.59 -3.10 14.73
N PHE A 222 -14.17 -3.57 13.56
CA PHE A 222 -13.41 -2.78 12.60
C PHE A 222 -14.30 -2.06 11.58
N LEU A 223 -15.59 -2.35 11.52
CA LEU A 223 -16.52 -1.76 10.56
C LEU A 223 -17.13 -0.44 11.04
N CYS A 224 -17.03 -0.16 12.33
CA CYS A 224 -17.52 1.06 12.96
C CYS A 224 -16.45 2.13 13.02
#